data_9cef09a2ff7f2557a45b9bebd8ea2aaf
#
_entry.id   9cef09a2ff7f2557a45b9bebd8ea2aaf
#
_cell.length_a   1.000
_cell.length_b   1.000
_cell.length_c   1.000
_cell.angle_alpha   90.00
_cell.angle_beta   90.00
_cell.angle_gamma   90.00
#
_symmetry.space_group_name_H-M   'P 1'
#
loop_
_entity.id
_entity.type
_entity.pdbx_description
1 polymer ?
#
loop_
_entity_poly.entity_id
_entity_poly.type
_entity_poly.pdbx_seq_one_letter_code
_entity_poly.pdbx_strand_id
1 'polypeptide(L)'
;MTQNNGNDVTLRIPTALRAYADRQSSISLQGDTVSEVMDGLVERHPGLRRHLLDDGGRLRSFVKLYLNGEDIHELGGVEAPLSPGDKLAIIPAIAGGVGK
;
A
#
# COMPACT_ATOMS: atom_id res chain seq x y z
N MET A 1 -8.30 -25.45 -6.68
CA MET A 1 -8.36 -24.81 -6.63
C MET A 1 -7.97 -23.84 -6.29
N THR A 2 -7.71 -23.31 -6.40
CA THR A 2 -7.20 -22.33 -6.00
C THR A 2 -7.88 -21.41 -5.44
N GLN A 3 -7.76 -20.92 -4.75
CA GLN A 3 -8.42 -20.09 -4.25
C GLN A 3 -8.00 -18.84 -4.22
N ASN A 4 -8.52 -18.02 -4.74
CA ASN A 4 -8.23 -16.68 -4.59
C ASN A 4 -8.75 -16.21 -3.33
N ASN A 5 -7.95 -15.49 -2.62
CA ASN A 5 -8.37 -14.94 -1.38
C ASN A 5 -8.56 -13.46 -1.54
N GLY A 6 -9.16 -13.04 -2.60
CA GLY A 6 -9.44 -11.66 -2.81
C GLY A 6 -9.14 -11.23 -4.21
N ASN A 7 -9.27 -9.95 -4.46
CA ASN A 7 -9.10 -9.39 -5.80
C ASN A 7 -7.65 -9.13 -6.11
N ASP A 8 -7.26 -9.30 -7.36
CA ASP A 8 -5.91 -8.97 -7.81
C ASP A 8 -5.80 -7.47 -7.94
N VAL A 9 -4.81 -6.91 -7.26
CA VAL A 9 -4.59 -5.48 -7.20
C VAL A 9 -3.13 -5.22 -7.49
N THR A 10 -2.84 -4.14 -8.20
CA THR A 10 -1.47 -3.72 -8.45
C THR A 10 -1.13 -2.57 -7.50
N LEU A 11 -0.03 -2.71 -6.79
CA LEU A 11 0.43 -1.69 -5.86
C LEU A 11 1.70 -1.06 -6.40
N ARG A 12 1.69 0.25 -6.57
CA ARG A 12 2.87 0.98 -7.02
C ARG A 12 3.71 1.38 -5.83
N ILE A 13 5.01 1.12 -5.96
CA ILE A 13 5.98 1.41 -4.90
C ILE A 13 6.76 2.66 -5.29
N PRO A 14 6.78 3.69 -4.43
CA PRO A 14 7.53 4.90 -4.74
C PRO A 14 9.02 4.61 -4.78
N THR A 15 9.74 5.40 -5.55
CA THR A 15 11.18 5.20 -5.75
C THR A 15 11.93 5.07 -4.44
N ALA A 16 11.58 5.89 -3.47
CA ALA A 16 12.30 5.90 -2.19
C ALA A 16 12.18 4.58 -1.42
N LEU A 17 11.16 3.79 -1.71
CA LEU A 17 10.93 2.55 -0.96
C LEU A 17 11.26 1.30 -1.76
N ARG A 18 11.66 1.44 -3.01
CA ARG A 18 11.90 0.26 -3.86
C ARG A 18 13.03 -0.61 -3.36
N ALA A 19 13.99 -0.04 -2.64
CA ALA A 19 15.08 -0.84 -2.09
C ALA A 19 14.57 -1.88 -1.10
N TYR A 20 13.42 -1.66 -0.50
CA TYR A 20 12.82 -2.59 0.45
C TYR A 20 11.81 -3.52 -0.20
N ALA A 21 11.65 -3.41 -1.50
CA ALA A 21 10.67 -4.21 -2.26
C ALA A 21 11.32 -4.85 -3.47
N ASP A 22 12.56 -5.32 -3.31
CA ASP A 22 13.32 -5.97 -4.37
C ASP A 22 13.42 -5.10 -5.62
N ARG A 23 13.45 -3.79 -5.42
CA ARG A 23 13.57 -2.78 -6.47
C ARG A 23 12.42 -2.81 -7.47
N GLN A 24 11.30 -3.36 -7.06
CA GLN A 24 10.12 -3.41 -7.92
C GLN A 24 9.38 -2.09 -7.88
N SER A 25 8.92 -1.62 -9.03
CA SER A 25 8.11 -0.40 -9.10
C SER A 25 6.64 -0.70 -8.85
N SER A 26 6.22 -1.95 -9.04
CA SER A 26 4.86 -2.34 -8.75
C SER A 26 4.85 -3.82 -8.36
N ILE A 27 3.88 -4.17 -7.54
CA ILE A 27 3.74 -5.53 -7.02
C ILE A 27 2.28 -5.94 -7.14
N SER A 28 2.05 -7.17 -7.58
CA SER A 28 0.70 -7.73 -7.61
C SER A 28 0.39 -8.34 -6.26
N LEU A 29 -0.73 -7.96 -5.70
CA LEU A 29 -1.16 -8.46 -4.40
C LEU A 29 -2.64 -8.78 -4.48
N GLN A 30 -3.13 -9.52 -3.50
CA GLN A 30 -4.53 -9.90 -3.45
C GLN A 30 -5.15 -9.44 -2.14
N GLY A 31 -6.41 -9.03 -2.19
CA GLY A 31 -7.13 -8.64 -1.00
C GLY A 31 -8.47 -8.05 -1.37
N ASP A 32 -9.39 -8.10 -0.42
CA ASP A 32 -10.71 -7.51 -0.59
C ASP A 32 -10.77 -6.09 -0.07
N THR A 33 -9.82 -5.70 0.75
CA THR A 33 -9.73 -4.34 1.28
C THR A 33 -8.30 -3.86 1.19
N VAL A 34 -8.13 -2.55 1.31
CA VAL A 34 -6.80 -1.95 1.33
C VAL A 34 -5.96 -2.56 2.45
N SER A 35 -6.57 -2.76 3.62
CA SER A 35 -5.87 -3.33 4.76
C SER A 35 -5.28 -4.70 4.44
N GLU A 36 -6.05 -5.55 3.77
CA GLU A 36 -5.57 -6.89 3.42
C GLU A 36 -4.39 -6.83 2.45
N VAL A 37 -4.46 -5.92 1.49
CA VAL A 37 -3.37 -5.77 0.54
C VAL A 37 -2.11 -5.28 1.25
N MET A 38 -2.26 -4.34 2.17
CA MET A 38 -1.11 -3.83 2.91
C MET A 38 -0.50 -4.90 3.81
N ASP A 39 -1.34 -5.73 4.43
CA ASP A 39 -0.84 -6.84 5.24
C ASP A 39 -0.02 -7.81 4.38
N GLY A 40 -0.52 -8.11 3.20
CA GLY A 40 0.20 -8.99 2.28
C GLY A 40 1.51 -8.38 1.81
N LEU A 41 1.53 -7.06 1.64
CA LEU A 41 2.74 -6.37 1.22
C LEU A 41 3.83 -6.48 2.28
N VAL A 42 3.50 -6.18 3.54
CA VAL A 42 4.52 -6.20 4.59
C VAL A 42 4.93 -7.61 4.96
N GLU A 43 4.07 -8.58 4.67
CA GLU A 43 4.42 -9.98 4.87
C GLU A 43 5.46 -10.43 3.85
N ARG A 44 5.28 -10.00 2.61
CA ARG A 44 6.18 -10.34 1.52
C ARG A 44 7.47 -9.54 1.56
N HIS A 45 7.38 -8.29 2.01
CA HIS A 45 8.53 -7.40 2.09
C HIS A 45 8.59 -6.76 3.47
N PRO A 46 9.08 -7.52 4.47
CA PRO A 46 9.06 -7.02 5.85
C PRO A 46 9.81 -5.71 6.07
N GLY A 47 10.78 -5.42 5.21
CA GLY A 47 11.52 -4.16 5.32
C GLY A 47 10.68 -2.93 5.10
N LEU A 48 9.50 -3.09 4.48
CA LEU A 48 8.61 -1.95 4.28
C LEU A 48 7.78 -1.64 5.51
N ARG A 49 7.65 -2.58 6.43
CA ARG A 49 6.72 -2.41 7.53
C ARG A 49 6.96 -1.14 8.33
N ARG A 50 8.20 -0.90 8.74
CA ARG A 50 8.50 0.26 9.57
C ARG A 50 8.38 1.57 8.83
N HIS A 51 8.43 1.53 7.51
CA HIS A 51 8.30 2.73 6.69
C HIS A 51 6.85 3.10 6.43
N LEU A 52 5.96 2.13 6.52
CA LEU A 52 4.56 2.33 6.19
C LEU A 52 3.65 2.27 7.40
N LEU A 53 4.00 1.47 8.40
CA LEU A 53 3.14 1.24 9.55
C LEU A 53 3.84 1.67 10.83
N ASP A 54 3.05 2.12 11.78
CA ASP A 54 3.57 2.45 13.11
C ASP A 54 3.59 1.19 13.97
N ASP A 55 3.96 1.34 15.24
CA ASP A 55 4.06 0.21 16.15
C ASP A 55 2.73 -0.50 16.38
N GLY A 56 1.64 0.19 16.16
CA GLY A 56 0.31 -0.39 16.31
C GLY A 56 -0.22 -1.05 15.06
N GLY A 57 0.58 -1.05 13.98
CA GLY A 57 0.15 -1.65 12.74
C GLY A 57 -0.71 -0.75 11.88
N ARG A 58 -0.77 0.53 12.20
CA ARG A 58 -1.56 1.50 11.43
C ARG A 58 -0.67 2.25 10.46
N LEU A 59 -1.26 2.71 9.37
CA LEU A 59 -0.52 3.53 8.43
C LEU A 59 0.02 4.77 9.14
N ARG A 60 1.28 5.07 8.88
CA ARG A 60 1.87 6.29 9.43
C ARG A 60 1.18 7.50 8.81
N SER A 61 1.10 8.59 9.59
CA SER A 61 0.34 9.76 9.16
C SER A 61 0.88 10.41 7.90
N PHE A 62 2.17 10.21 7.62
CA PHE A 62 2.77 10.81 6.43
C PHE A 62 2.69 9.88 5.20
N VAL A 63 2.09 8.71 5.34
CA VAL A 63 1.92 7.80 4.22
C VAL A 63 0.50 7.94 3.70
N LYS A 64 0.38 8.21 2.41
CA LYS A 64 -0.92 8.29 1.76
C LYS A 64 -1.06 7.16 0.78
N LEU A 65 -2.27 6.64 0.67
CA LEU A 65 -2.57 5.63 -0.31
C LEU A 65 -3.65 6.17 -1.23
N TYR A 66 -3.46 5.95 -2.51
CA TYR A 66 -4.43 6.35 -3.51
C TYR A 66 -4.95 5.11 -4.22
N LEU A 67 -6.25 5.01 -4.34
CA LEU A 67 -6.89 3.91 -5.05
C LEU A 67 -7.46 4.46 -6.35
N ASN A 68 -6.91 4.01 -7.45
CA ASN A 68 -7.31 4.49 -8.78
C ASN A 68 -7.30 5.99 -8.88
N GLY A 69 -6.32 6.62 -8.22
CA GLY A 69 -6.17 8.06 -8.27
C GLY A 69 -6.89 8.84 -7.19
N GLU A 70 -7.60 8.15 -6.29
CA GLU A 70 -8.32 8.83 -5.22
C GLU A 70 -7.74 8.48 -3.87
N ASP A 71 -7.62 9.48 -3.00
CA ASP A 71 -7.14 9.27 -1.64
C ASP A 71 -8.10 8.31 -0.93
N ILE A 72 -7.56 7.28 -0.30
CA ILE A 72 -8.42 6.29 0.34
C ILE A 72 -9.23 6.87 1.50
N HIS A 73 -8.80 8.00 2.06
CA HIS A 73 -9.61 8.64 3.10
C HIS A 73 -10.99 9.03 2.59
N GLU A 74 -11.08 9.31 1.30
CA GLU A 74 -12.37 9.65 0.69
C GLU A 74 -13.21 8.41 0.43
N LEU A 75 -12.62 7.23 0.58
CA LEU A 75 -13.26 5.99 0.20
C LEU A 75 -13.47 5.04 1.37
N GLY A 76 -13.24 5.51 2.58
CA GLY A 76 -13.44 4.69 3.77
C GLY A 76 -12.15 4.26 4.45
N GLY A 77 -11.01 4.80 4.05
CA GLY A 77 -9.74 4.49 4.69
C GLY A 77 -9.25 3.10 4.30
N VAL A 78 -8.55 2.45 5.23
CA VAL A 78 -7.98 1.14 4.93
C VAL A 78 -9.02 0.04 4.81
N GLU A 79 -10.26 0.34 5.19
CA GLU A 79 -11.35 -0.62 4.99
C GLU A 79 -12.00 -0.46 3.62
N ALA A 80 -11.49 0.43 2.78
CA ALA A 80 -12.06 0.63 1.45
C ALA A 80 -12.06 -0.67 0.67
N PRO A 81 -13.18 -1.02 0.05
CA PRO A 81 -13.25 -2.27 -0.71
C PRO A 81 -12.52 -2.15 -2.04
N LEU A 82 -12.00 -3.27 -2.47
CA LEU A 82 -11.23 -3.36 -3.71
C LEU A 82 -11.97 -4.21 -4.72
N SER A 83 -11.68 -3.95 -5.99
CA SER A 83 -12.20 -4.74 -7.10
C SER A 83 -11.04 -5.29 -7.93
N PRO A 84 -11.26 -6.36 -8.68
CA PRO A 84 -10.20 -6.90 -9.53
C PRO A 84 -9.66 -5.84 -10.48
N GLY A 85 -8.35 -5.74 -10.57
CA GLY A 85 -7.72 -4.79 -11.48
C GLY A 85 -7.50 -3.42 -10.89
N ASP A 86 -7.91 -3.19 -9.65
CA ASP A 86 -7.68 -1.89 -9.01
C ASP A 86 -6.20 -1.61 -8.87
N LYS A 87 -5.88 -0.33 -8.80
CA LYS A 87 -4.49 0.11 -8.67
C LYS A 87 -4.35 0.97 -7.44
N LEU A 88 -3.46 0.55 -6.56
CA LEU A 88 -3.10 1.31 -5.38
C LEU A 88 -1.74 1.94 -5.59
N ALA A 89 -1.54 3.12 -5.04
CA ALA A 89 -0.25 3.78 -5.07
C ALA A 89 0.09 4.28 -3.68
N ILE A 90 1.34 4.05 -3.29
CA ILE A 90 1.86 4.58 -2.03
C ILE A 90 2.51 5.91 -2.33
N ILE A 91 2.07 6.95 -1.63
CA ILE A 91 2.62 8.29 -1.79
C ILE A 91 3.16 8.73 -0.43
N PRO A 92 4.44 8.56 -0.17
CA PRO A 92 4.97 9.02 1.11
C PRO A 92 5.11 10.54 1.06
N ALA A 93 4.55 11.20 2.04
CA ALA A 93 4.76 12.63 2.18
C ALA A 93 6.07 12.79 2.93
N ILE A 94 6.99 13.50 2.36
CA ILE A 94 8.27 13.69 3.00
C ILE A 94 8.14 14.89 3.91
N ALA A 95 7.97 14.59 5.17
CA ALA A 95 7.83 15.67 6.14
C ALA A 95 9.14 16.43 6.18
N GLY A 96 9.06 17.65 6.14
CA GLY A 96 10.25 18.45 6.23
C GLY A 96 11.04 18.44 4.97
N GLY A 97 10.75 17.58 4.20
CA GLY A 97 11.34 17.67 2.95
C GLY A 97 10.73 18.72 2.21
N VAL A 98 10.19 18.97 2.70
CA VAL A 98 9.70 19.59 2.07
C VAL A 98 10.06 20.60 1.83
N GLY A 99 10.26 20.56 2.06
CA GLY A 99 10.57 21.24 1.91
C GLY A 99 11.29 21.60 1.92
N LYS A 100 11.27 21.59 2.19
CA LYS A 100 11.80 21.95 2.14
C LYS A 100 11.98 22.07 1.81
#